data_7259900b7714807013eaae16751f6adf
#
_entry.id   7259900b7714807013eaae16751f6adf
#
_cell.length_a   1.000
_cell.length_b   1.000
_cell.length_c   1.000
_cell.angle_alpha   90.00
_cell.angle_beta   90.00
_cell.angle_gamma   90.00
#
_symmetry.space_group_name_H-M   'P 1'
#
loop_
_entity.id
_entity.type
_entity.pdbx_description
1 polymer ?
#
loop_
_entity_poly.entity_id
_entity_poly.type
_entity_poly.pdbx_seq_one_letter_code
_entity_poly.pdbx_strand_id
1 'polypeptide(L)'
;MNKKDLALFCYPWDVIDEGYDAIIDAVKRSGLNAIYITVNYHSGMFFLPHSKKRKIYFPEPGALYFNPSSWHNNHSFQSPISNLTENWTQFWEELSNQCKKNNIKLCAWMLGTHNSGIGNNYPNTSVYNAWGDPITHSLCPFNSDVVDHFVNLSRDVVNLGVFTTSLDKLTK
;
A
#
# COMPACT_ATOMS: atom_id res chain seq x y z
N MET A 1 -17.39 -25.00 -6.84
CA MET A 1 -17.55 -23.57 -7.18
C MET A 1 -16.44 -22.81 -6.51
N ASN A 2 -15.62 -22.07 -7.28
CA ASN A 2 -14.62 -21.17 -6.66
C ASN A 2 -15.38 -20.09 -5.89
N LYS A 3 -15.17 -20.03 -4.58
CA LYS A 3 -15.74 -18.98 -3.72
C LYS A 3 -15.17 -17.66 -4.19
N LYS A 4 -16.03 -16.70 -4.55
CA LYS A 4 -15.61 -15.35 -4.92
C LYS A 4 -14.93 -14.66 -3.73
N ASP A 5 -13.90 -13.88 -3.99
CA ASP A 5 -13.29 -13.05 -2.98
C ASP A 5 -14.16 -11.81 -2.76
N LEU A 6 -14.57 -11.61 -1.52
CA LEU A 6 -15.25 -10.42 -1.04
C LEU A 6 -14.30 -9.73 -0.09
N ALA A 7 -13.82 -8.54 -0.46
CA ALA A 7 -12.71 -7.91 0.23
C ALA A 7 -13.08 -6.58 0.88
N LEU A 8 -12.42 -6.29 2.01
CA LEU A 8 -12.35 -4.97 2.61
C LEU A 8 -11.11 -4.26 2.05
N PHE A 9 -11.27 -3.03 1.54
CA PHE A 9 -10.13 -2.13 1.34
C PHE A 9 -9.77 -1.49 2.67
N CYS A 10 -8.50 -1.60 3.06
CA CYS A 10 -8.00 -1.20 4.36
C CYS A 10 -6.70 -0.43 4.20
N TYR A 11 -6.37 0.36 5.19
CA TYR A 11 -5.14 1.13 5.23
C TYR A 11 -4.30 0.73 6.47
N PRO A 12 -2.96 0.85 6.42
CA PRO A 12 -2.12 0.57 7.59
C PRO A 12 -2.49 1.39 8.83
N TRP A 13 -2.90 2.64 8.66
CA TRP A 13 -3.34 3.47 9.78
C TRP A 13 -4.63 3.00 10.44
N ASP A 14 -5.53 2.30 9.73
CA ASP A 14 -6.72 1.70 10.33
C ASP A 14 -6.29 0.59 11.29
N VAL A 15 -5.40 -0.29 10.84
CA VAL A 15 -4.87 -1.39 11.66
C VAL A 15 -4.10 -0.88 12.87
N ILE A 16 -3.27 0.16 12.68
CA ILE A 16 -2.44 0.75 13.75
C ILE A 16 -3.30 1.49 14.78
N ASP A 17 -4.37 2.15 14.33
CA ASP A 17 -5.20 2.97 15.20
C ASP A 17 -6.31 2.17 15.91
N GLU A 18 -6.86 1.16 15.27
CA GLU A 18 -7.99 0.35 15.79
C GLU A 18 -7.53 -1.00 16.34
N GLY A 19 -6.41 -1.52 15.87
CA GLY A 19 -5.85 -2.83 16.25
C GLY A 19 -6.22 -3.95 15.28
N TYR A 20 -5.38 -4.97 15.24
CA TYR A 20 -5.55 -6.13 14.36
C TYR A 20 -6.87 -6.85 14.58
N ASP A 21 -7.25 -7.09 15.84
CA ASP A 21 -8.47 -7.81 16.18
C ASP A 21 -9.73 -7.08 15.69
N ALA A 22 -9.76 -5.75 15.79
CA ALA A 22 -10.90 -4.95 15.34
C ALA A 22 -11.08 -5.07 13.81
N ILE A 23 -10.01 -5.06 13.04
CA ILE A 23 -10.05 -5.23 11.58
C ILE A 23 -10.50 -6.65 11.21
N ILE A 24 -9.94 -7.68 11.86
CA ILE A 24 -10.34 -9.07 11.63
C ILE A 24 -11.82 -9.28 11.94
N ASP A 25 -12.30 -8.73 13.07
CA ASP A 25 -13.70 -8.81 13.46
C ASP A 25 -14.64 -8.07 12.50
N ALA A 26 -14.20 -6.91 11.97
CA ALA A 26 -14.97 -6.18 10.96
C ALA A 26 -15.14 -7.03 9.69
N VAL A 27 -14.07 -7.65 9.20
CA VAL A 27 -14.09 -8.55 8.02
C VAL A 27 -15.05 -9.72 8.26
N LYS A 28 -14.95 -10.39 9.42
CA LYS A 28 -15.79 -11.55 9.76
C LYS A 28 -17.26 -11.18 9.88
N ARG A 29 -17.60 -10.12 10.61
CA ARG A 29 -18.98 -9.65 10.80
C ARG A 29 -19.65 -9.23 9.50
N SER A 30 -18.86 -8.70 8.55
CA SER A 30 -19.37 -8.30 7.23
C SER A 30 -19.45 -9.46 6.23
N GLY A 31 -19.08 -10.70 6.62
CA GLY A 31 -19.10 -11.87 5.74
C GLY A 31 -18.04 -11.82 4.64
N LEU A 32 -17.02 -10.98 4.79
CA LEU A 32 -15.89 -10.84 3.86
C LEU A 32 -14.85 -11.94 4.13
N ASN A 33 -13.97 -12.19 3.16
CA ASN A 33 -12.95 -13.24 3.23
C ASN A 33 -11.56 -12.78 2.76
N ALA A 34 -11.41 -11.49 2.48
CA ALA A 34 -10.14 -10.92 2.06
C ALA A 34 -9.98 -9.47 2.57
N ILE A 35 -8.73 -9.05 2.71
CA ILE A 35 -8.32 -7.67 2.95
C ILE A 35 -7.40 -7.26 1.80
N TYR A 36 -7.70 -6.12 1.16
CA TYR A 36 -6.80 -5.41 0.28
C TYR A 36 -6.25 -4.22 1.06
N ILE A 37 -4.97 -4.29 1.43
CA ILE A 37 -4.33 -3.24 2.22
C ILE A 37 -3.27 -2.51 1.39
N THR A 38 -3.26 -1.18 1.48
CA THR A 38 -2.32 -0.39 0.69
C THR A 38 -0.89 -0.50 1.22
N VAL A 39 0.06 -0.65 0.30
CA VAL A 39 1.50 -0.71 0.59
C VAL A 39 2.21 0.61 0.30
N ASN A 40 1.56 1.50 -0.43
CA ASN A 40 1.98 2.88 -0.68
C ASN A 40 0.75 3.76 -0.88
N TYR A 41 0.86 5.06 -0.62
CA TYR A 41 -0.28 5.96 -0.85
C TYR A 41 0.17 7.34 -1.32
N HIS A 42 -0.72 8.00 -2.09
CA HIS A 42 -0.58 9.41 -2.42
C HIS A 42 -1.04 10.29 -1.25
N SER A 43 -1.18 11.58 -1.45
CA SER A 43 -1.76 12.49 -0.45
C SER A 43 -3.28 12.35 -0.36
N GLY A 44 -3.84 12.75 0.77
CA GLY A 44 -5.28 12.76 0.99
C GLY A 44 -5.64 13.28 2.38
N MET A 45 -6.93 13.40 2.63
CA MET A 45 -7.49 13.67 3.96
C MET A 45 -8.50 12.57 4.27
N PHE A 46 -8.30 11.88 5.39
CA PHE A 46 -9.14 10.78 5.83
C PHE A 46 -9.87 11.13 7.12
N PHE A 47 -11.18 10.97 7.11
CA PHE A 47 -11.98 10.99 8.32
C PHE A 47 -12.08 9.57 8.88
N LEU A 48 -11.64 9.37 10.12
CA LEU A 48 -11.51 8.08 10.80
C LEU A 48 -12.50 8.01 11.97
N PRO A 49 -13.80 7.77 11.73
CA PRO A 49 -14.83 7.87 12.76
C PRO A 49 -14.64 6.82 13.87
N HIS A 50 -14.10 5.66 13.55
CA HIS A 50 -13.88 4.56 14.48
C HIS A 50 -12.58 4.67 15.27
N SER A 51 -11.56 5.38 14.75
CA SER A 51 -10.28 5.54 15.42
C SER A 51 -10.44 6.27 16.78
N LYS A 52 -9.78 5.73 17.79
CA LYS A 52 -9.68 6.37 19.13
C LYS A 52 -8.47 7.30 19.24
N LYS A 53 -7.50 7.17 18.33
CA LYS A 53 -6.25 7.96 18.35
C LYS A 53 -6.41 9.31 17.67
N ARG A 54 -7.04 9.32 16.47
CA ARG A 54 -7.21 10.53 15.66
C ARG A 54 -8.51 10.47 14.86
N LYS A 55 -9.12 11.60 14.57
CA LYS A 55 -10.34 11.68 13.75
C LYS A 55 -10.06 12.12 12.31
N ILE A 56 -8.95 12.80 12.11
CA ILE A 56 -8.47 13.22 10.79
C ILE A 56 -7.04 12.73 10.63
N TYR A 57 -6.72 12.18 9.46
CA TYR A 57 -5.38 11.76 9.10
C TYR A 57 -5.00 12.28 7.71
N PHE A 58 -3.80 12.78 7.59
CA PHE A 58 -3.18 13.21 6.34
C PHE A 58 -1.95 12.32 6.12
N PRO A 59 -2.02 11.32 5.22
CA PRO A 59 -0.85 10.52 4.90
C PRO A 59 0.23 11.36 4.22
N GLU A 60 1.47 11.05 4.48
CA GLU A 60 2.62 11.64 3.80
C GLU A 60 2.52 11.37 2.30
N PRO A 61 2.64 12.41 1.43
CA PRO A 61 2.48 12.24 0.00
C PRO A 61 3.48 11.25 -0.59
N GLY A 62 3.00 10.16 -1.19
CA GLY A 62 3.83 9.14 -1.82
C GLY A 62 4.51 8.17 -0.87
N ALA A 63 4.07 8.09 0.39
CA ALA A 63 4.69 7.25 1.41
C ALA A 63 4.59 5.75 1.10
N LEU A 64 5.66 5.04 1.47
CA LEU A 64 5.72 3.58 1.55
C LEU A 64 5.38 3.12 2.97
N TYR A 65 4.62 2.04 3.08
CA TYR A 65 4.27 1.43 4.36
C TYR A 65 5.05 0.14 4.61
N PHE A 66 6.28 0.10 4.16
CA PHE A 66 7.26 -0.97 4.40
C PHE A 66 8.67 -0.41 4.21
N ASN A 67 9.68 -1.18 4.62
CA ASN A 67 11.08 -0.83 4.39
C ASN A 67 11.51 -1.36 3.02
N PRO A 68 11.76 -0.49 2.04
CA PRO A 68 12.23 -0.92 0.73
C PRO A 68 13.66 -1.44 0.80
N SER A 69 14.05 -2.28 -0.16
CA SER A 69 15.41 -2.78 -0.28
C SER A 69 16.39 -1.69 -0.80
N SER A 70 17.66 -2.01 -0.92
CA SER A 70 18.75 -1.05 -1.20
C SER A 70 18.59 -0.25 -2.52
N TRP A 71 17.77 -0.70 -3.47
CA TRP A 71 17.51 0.05 -4.70
C TRP A 71 16.97 1.45 -4.42
N HIS A 72 16.16 1.59 -3.38
CA HIS A 72 15.49 2.83 -3.01
C HIS A 72 16.48 3.97 -2.76
N ASN A 73 17.61 3.69 -2.10
CA ASN A 73 18.63 4.68 -1.79
C ASN A 73 19.43 5.13 -3.03
N ASN A 74 19.42 4.33 -4.08
CA ASN A 74 20.17 4.57 -5.31
C ASN A 74 19.28 5.02 -6.48
N HIS A 75 17.97 5.14 -6.26
CA HIS A 75 17.04 5.58 -7.30
C HIS A 75 17.11 7.10 -7.51
N SER A 76 16.79 7.56 -8.72
CA SER A 76 16.79 8.99 -9.10
C SER A 76 15.81 9.84 -8.30
N PHE A 77 14.77 9.21 -7.72
CA PHE A 77 13.87 9.83 -6.76
C PHE A 77 13.50 8.82 -5.67
N GLN A 78 13.10 9.32 -4.51
CA GLN A 78 12.79 8.51 -3.34
C GLN A 78 11.39 8.83 -2.83
N SER A 79 10.67 7.78 -2.46
CA SER A 79 9.42 7.88 -1.71
C SER A 79 9.71 7.94 -0.21
N PRO A 80 9.03 8.76 0.60
CA PRO A 80 9.21 8.71 2.04
C PRO A 80 8.74 7.36 2.59
N ILE A 81 9.41 6.86 3.62
CA ILE A 81 8.94 5.72 4.40
C ILE A 81 8.05 6.29 5.51
N SER A 82 6.83 5.80 5.64
CA SER A 82 5.91 6.30 6.65
C SER A 82 6.40 6.03 8.08
N ASN A 83 6.24 7.02 8.94
CA ASN A 83 6.60 6.98 10.36
C ASN A 83 5.46 6.50 11.28
N LEU A 84 4.41 5.90 10.73
CA LEU A 84 3.28 5.36 11.50
C LEU A 84 3.69 4.26 12.47
N THR A 85 4.74 3.54 12.17
CA THR A 85 5.37 2.54 13.04
C THR A 85 6.88 2.53 12.84
N GLU A 86 7.62 2.19 13.89
CA GLU A 86 9.07 2.00 13.83
C GLU A 86 9.46 0.63 13.24
N ASN A 87 8.53 -0.32 13.22
CA ASN A 87 8.79 -1.70 12.79
C ASN A 87 7.75 -2.21 11.78
N TRP A 88 7.95 -1.87 10.51
CA TRP A 88 7.09 -2.33 9.42
C TRP A 88 7.15 -3.85 9.21
N THR A 89 8.27 -4.49 9.46
CA THR A 89 8.39 -5.96 9.35
C THR A 89 7.45 -6.64 10.32
N GLN A 90 7.50 -6.26 11.60
CA GLN A 90 6.62 -6.80 12.62
C GLN A 90 5.13 -6.53 12.32
N PHE A 91 4.82 -5.32 11.82
CA PHE A 91 3.46 -4.96 11.43
C PHE A 91 2.89 -5.95 10.39
N TRP A 92 3.65 -6.20 9.32
CA TRP A 92 3.21 -7.08 8.23
C TRP A 92 3.14 -8.54 8.65
N GLU A 93 4.11 -9.03 9.42
CA GLU A 93 4.12 -10.40 9.96
C GLU A 93 2.91 -10.65 10.85
N GLU A 94 2.62 -9.74 11.78
CA GLU A 94 1.47 -9.88 12.69
C GLU A 94 0.15 -9.86 11.92
N LEU A 95 -0.05 -8.90 11.01
CA LEU A 95 -1.26 -8.84 10.19
C LEU A 95 -1.45 -10.12 9.37
N SER A 96 -0.38 -10.62 8.73
CA SER A 96 -0.41 -11.87 7.97
C SER A 96 -0.79 -13.07 8.85
N ASN A 97 -0.21 -13.15 10.06
CA ASN A 97 -0.51 -14.22 11.00
C ASN A 97 -1.98 -14.19 11.45
N GLN A 98 -2.51 -13.00 11.76
CA GLN A 98 -3.92 -12.84 12.12
C GLN A 98 -4.84 -13.21 10.96
N CYS A 99 -4.52 -12.81 9.74
CA CYS A 99 -5.27 -13.18 8.55
C CYS A 99 -5.27 -14.69 8.31
N LYS A 100 -4.10 -15.35 8.37
CA LYS A 100 -3.95 -16.80 8.22
C LYS A 100 -4.75 -17.57 9.27
N LYS A 101 -4.63 -17.18 10.54
CA LYS A 101 -5.36 -17.79 11.68
C LYS A 101 -6.89 -17.74 11.48
N ASN A 102 -7.38 -16.71 10.82
CA ASN A 102 -8.81 -16.49 10.58
C ASN A 102 -9.29 -16.88 9.18
N ASN A 103 -8.46 -17.53 8.34
CA ASN A 103 -8.76 -17.89 6.95
C ASN A 103 -9.16 -16.68 6.08
N ILE A 104 -8.55 -15.53 6.33
CA ILE A 104 -8.72 -14.30 5.56
C ILE A 104 -7.53 -14.16 4.61
N LYS A 105 -7.79 -13.86 3.34
CA LYS A 105 -6.73 -13.54 2.38
C LYS A 105 -6.20 -12.14 2.64
N LEU A 106 -4.89 -11.98 2.67
CA LEU A 106 -4.23 -10.68 2.73
C LEU A 106 -3.62 -10.37 1.36
N CYS A 107 -4.09 -9.31 0.72
CA CYS A 107 -3.65 -8.90 -0.61
C CYS A 107 -3.05 -7.50 -0.57
N ALA A 108 -1.93 -7.30 -1.24
CA ALA A 108 -1.36 -5.98 -1.41
C ALA A 108 -2.22 -5.15 -2.39
N TRP A 109 -2.49 -3.92 -1.99
CA TRP A 109 -3.03 -2.89 -2.88
C TRP A 109 -1.94 -1.86 -3.10
N MET A 110 -1.45 -1.77 -4.33
CA MET A 110 -0.40 -0.84 -4.71
C MET A 110 -0.97 0.24 -5.63
N LEU A 111 -0.76 1.50 -5.28
CA LEU A 111 -1.04 2.62 -6.17
C LEU A 111 0.09 2.71 -7.20
N GLY A 112 -0.32 2.79 -8.48
CA GLY A 112 0.60 2.93 -9.59
C GLY A 112 1.03 4.39 -9.82
N THR A 113 0.63 4.96 -10.94
CA THR A 113 1.11 6.28 -11.39
C THR A 113 0.54 7.47 -10.61
N HIS A 114 -0.44 7.28 -9.73
CA HIS A 114 -0.97 8.38 -8.91
C HIS A 114 -0.07 8.60 -7.69
N ASN A 115 0.86 9.57 -7.79
CA ASN A 115 1.80 9.90 -6.72
C ASN A 115 2.20 11.37 -6.75
N SER A 116 1.44 12.20 -6.03
CA SER A 116 1.72 13.63 -5.94
C SER A 116 3.01 13.97 -5.19
N GLY A 117 3.48 13.09 -4.29
CA GLY A 117 4.75 13.28 -3.59
C GLY A 117 5.94 13.26 -4.55
N ILE A 118 6.02 12.22 -5.39
CA ILE A 118 7.07 12.12 -6.41
C ILE A 118 6.91 13.23 -7.45
N GLY A 119 5.71 13.41 -8.02
CA GLY A 119 5.52 14.36 -9.10
C GLY A 119 5.75 15.83 -8.71
N ASN A 120 5.46 16.21 -7.45
CA ASN A 120 5.76 17.58 -6.98
C ASN A 120 7.26 17.81 -6.75
N ASN A 121 7.97 16.80 -6.23
CA ASN A 121 9.40 16.90 -5.97
C ASN A 121 10.26 16.66 -7.23
N TYR A 122 9.73 15.89 -8.18
CA TYR A 122 10.42 15.51 -9.43
C TYR A 122 9.47 15.70 -10.63
N PRO A 123 9.16 16.95 -11.04
CA PRO A 123 8.14 17.22 -12.08
C PRO A 123 8.42 16.55 -13.42
N ASN A 124 9.70 16.29 -13.76
CA ASN A 124 10.12 15.56 -14.95
C ASN A 124 9.65 14.10 -15.01
N THR A 125 9.16 13.55 -13.88
CA THR A 125 8.55 12.23 -13.84
C THR A 125 7.06 12.25 -14.17
N SER A 126 6.44 13.42 -14.27
CA SER A 126 5.01 13.60 -14.43
C SER A 126 4.56 13.54 -15.90
N VAL A 127 3.28 13.30 -16.09
CA VAL A 127 2.61 13.53 -17.37
C VAL A 127 2.49 15.03 -17.62
N TYR A 128 2.63 15.46 -18.87
CA TYR A 128 2.46 16.85 -19.30
C TYR A 128 1.17 17.00 -20.13
N ASN A 129 0.49 18.12 -19.96
CA ASN A 129 -0.62 18.47 -20.82
C ASN A 129 -0.15 19.02 -22.19
N ALA A 130 -1.09 19.34 -23.08
CA ALA A 130 -0.77 19.85 -24.41
C ALA A 130 -0.10 21.22 -24.42
N TRP A 131 -0.12 21.96 -23.32
CA TRP A 131 0.51 23.28 -23.17
C TRP A 131 1.87 23.22 -22.47
N GLY A 132 2.33 22.01 -22.09
CA GLY A 132 3.60 21.82 -21.42
C GLY A 132 3.57 21.94 -19.89
N ASP A 133 2.38 21.98 -19.26
CA ASP A 133 2.27 22.01 -17.81
C ASP A 133 2.34 20.58 -17.24
N PRO A 134 3.13 20.34 -16.16
CA PRO A 134 3.18 19.05 -15.50
C PRO A 134 1.91 18.77 -14.70
N ILE A 135 1.36 17.58 -14.88
CA ILE A 135 0.26 17.04 -14.06
C ILE A 135 0.88 16.27 -12.90
N THR A 136 1.31 16.99 -11.87
CA THR A 136 2.19 16.47 -10.81
C THR A 136 1.61 15.34 -9.95
N HIS A 137 0.30 15.11 -9.98
CA HIS A 137 -0.31 13.95 -9.33
C HIS A 137 -0.29 12.68 -10.18
N SER A 138 0.17 12.75 -11.44
CA SER A 138 0.18 11.64 -12.39
C SER A 138 1.56 11.41 -12.97
N LEU A 139 2.22 10.33 -12.57
CA LEU A 139 3.52 9.94 -13.08
C LEU A 139 3.40 9.37 -14.49
N CYS A 140 4.39 9.64 -15.35
CA CYS A 140 4.39 9.21 -16.73
C CYS A 140 4.82 7.74 -16.86
N PRO A 141 3.96 6.84 -17.36
CA PRO A 141 4.31 5.42 -17.53
C PRO A 141 5.34 5.16 -18.62
N PHE A 142 5.70 6.16 -19.44
CA PHE A 142 6.78 6.09 -20.43
C PHE A 142 8.11 6.64 -19.91
N ASN A 143 8.15 7.17 -18.69
CA ASN A 143 9.42 7.56 -18.06
C ASN A 143 10.09 6.30 -17.48
N SER A 144 11.32 6.02 -17.89
CA SER A 144 12.06 4.81 -17.49
C SER A 144 12.25 4.72 -15.97
N ASP A 145 12.55 5.85 -15.31
CA ASP A 145 12.75 5.87 -13.87
C ASP A 145 11.46 5.54 -13.12
N VAL A 146 10.30 6.00 -13.64
CA VAL A 146 8.99 5.65 -13.10
C VAL A 146 8.72 4.16 -13.26
N VAL A 147 9.02 3.59 -14.41
CA VAL A 147 8.87 2.13 -14.64
C VAL A 147 9.78 1.34 -13.71
N ASP A 148 11.05 1.71 -13.59
CA ASP A 148 12.02 1.04 -12.72
C ASP A 148 11.62 1.14 -11.25
N HIS A 149 11.09 2.28 -10.82
CA HIS A 149 10.54 2.45 -9.49
C HIS A 149 9.44 1.41 -9.20
N PHE A 150 8.45 1.28 -10.10
CA PHE A 150 7.34 0.35 -9.88
C PHE A 150 7.75 -1.11 -9.99
N VAL A 151 8.70 -1.46 -10.84
CA VAL A 151 9.24 -2.82 -10.93
C VAL A 151 9.92 -3.19 -9.60
N ASN A 152 10.75 -2.31 -9.06
CA ASN A 152 11.45 -2.55 -7.81
C ASN A 152 10.49 -2.57 -6.62
N LEU A 153 9.53 -1.63 -6.57
CA LEU A 153 8.47 -1.59 -5.56
C LEU A 153 7.68 -2.91 -5.54
N SER A 154 7.26 -3.37 -6.72
CA SER A 154 6.51 -4.63 -6.86
C SER A 154 7.33 -5.83 -6.39
N ARG A 155 8.62 -5.86 -6.72
CA ARG A 155 9.55 -6.92 -6.28
C ARG A 155 9.67 -6.94 -4.76
N ASP A 156 9.82 -5.78 -4.12
CA ASP A 156 9.92 -5.68 -2.67
C ASP A 156 8.61 -6.12 -2.00
N VAL A 157 7.46 -5.72 -2.51
CA VAL A 157 6.14 -6.15 -2.00
C VAL A 157 5.98 -7.66 -2.08
N VAL A 158 6.40 -8.28 -3.17
CA VAL A 158 6.40 -9.76 -3.29
C VAL A 158 7.37 -10.40 -2.29
N ASN A 159 8.56 -9.82 -2.14
CA ASN A 159 9.59 -10.34 -1.24
C ASN A 159 9.25 -10.19 0.26
N LEU A 160 8.27 -9.35 0.63
CA LEU A 160 7.74 -9.36 2.01
C LEU A 160 7.19 -10.72 2.42
N GLY A 161 6.71 -11.54 1.45
CA GLY A 161 6.27 -12.91 1.71
C GLY A 161 5.03 -13.05 2.60
N VAL A 162 4.34 -11.94 2.88
CA VAL A 162 3.19 -11.87 3.82
C VAL A 162 1.85 -11.96 3.11
N PHE A 163 1.81 -11.60 1.83
CA PHE A 163 0.57 -11.55 1.05
C PHE A 163 0.19 -12.92 0.48
N THR A 164 -1.11 -13.16 0.37
CA THR A 164 -1.64 -14.36 -0.27
C THR A 164 -1.36 -14.29 -1.76
N THR A 165 -0.55 -15.19 -2.28
CA THR A 165 -0.28 -15.32 -3.70
C THR A 165 -1.29 -16.27 -4.36
N SER A 166 -1.71 -15.97 -5.58
CA SER A 166 -2.54 -16.90 -6.37
C SER A 166 -1.76 -18.16 -6.80
N LEU A 167 -0.45 -18.19 -6.60
CA LEU A 167 0.45 -19.29 -6.93
C LEU A 167 0.27 -20.50 -6.02
N ASP A 168 -0.22 -20.34 -4.80
CA ASP A 168 -0.47 -21.46 -3.88
C ASP A 168 -1.51 -22.48 -4.40
N LYS A 169 -2.16 -22.18 -5.52
CA LYS A 169 -3.13 -23.09 -6.17
C LYS A 169 -2.56 -23.90 -7.33
N LEU A 170 -1.32 -23.68 -7.72
CA LEU A 170 -0.69 -24.39 -8.86
C LEU A 170 0.15 -25.62 -8.43
N THR A 171 0.26 -25.88 -7.14
CA THR A 171 1.09 -26.99 -6.59
C THR A 171 0.28 -28.05 -5.86
N LYS A 172 -0.95 -28.31 -6.33
CA LYS A 172 -1.70 -29.52 -5.91
C LYS A 172 -2.26 -30.26 -7.11
#